data_abd3cf5bd448042fb1cece01622efe05
#
_entry.id   abd3cf5bd448042fb1cece01622efe05
#
_cell.length_a   1.000
_cell.length_b   1.000
_cell.length_c   1.000
_cell.angle_alpha   90.00
_cell.angle_beta   90.00
_cell.angle_gamma   90.00
#
_symmetry.space_group_name_H-M   'P 1'
#
loop_
_entity.id
_entity.type
_entity.pdbx_description
1 polymer ?
#
loop_
_entity_poly.entity_id
_entity_poly.type
_entity_poly.pdbx_seq_one_letter_code
_entity_poly.pdbx_strand_id
1 'polypeptide(L)'
;MPMARRHRHMPPLLRTGTAALVGSRGTAITQVDKHSGLVRLGGENWSARPYDDNVVIEAGVEVDVFAIDGATAVIHPAETS
;
A
#
# COMPACT_ATOMS: atom_id res chain seq x y z
N MET A 1 -26.96 -10.04 -24.43
CA MET A 1 -26.51 -9.99 -24.30
C MET A 1 -25.87 -9.58 -23.83
N PRO A 2 -25.68 -9.58 -23.73
CA PRO A 2 -24.94 -9.25 -23.42
C PRO A 2 -24.17 -8.96 -22.83
N MET A 3 -23.89 -8.85 -22.72
CA MET A 3 -23.20 -8.64 -22.37
C MET A 3 -22.49 -8.32 -22.07
N ALA A 4 -22.32 -8.26 -22.10
CA ALA A 4 -21.60 -7.98 -21.94
C ALA A 4 -21.09 -7.55 -21.36
N ARG A 5 -21.03 -7.60 -21.27
CA ARG A 5 -20.48 -7.26 -20.83
C ARG A 5 -19.88 -7.05 -20.16
N ARG A 6 -19.72 -7.08 -20.08
CA ARG A 6 -19.07 -6.97 -19.55
C ARG A 6 -18.19 -6.73 -19.21
N HIS A 7 -17.74 -6.49 -19.31
CA HIS A 7 -16.90 -6.33 -19.14
C HIS A 7 -16.34 -6.03 -18.72
N ARG A 8 -16.23 -6.08 -18.57
CA ARG A 8 -15.68 -5.87 -18.20
C ARG A 8 -14.94 -5.83 -17.68
N HIS A 9 -14.61 -5.91 -17.63
CA HIS A 9 -14.02 -5.93 -17.21
C HIS A 9 -13.27 -6.14 -16.91
N MET A 10 -13.14 -6.21 -16.99
CA MET A 10 -12.47 -6.87 -16.47
C MET A 10 -10.94 -6.76 -16.25
N PRO A 11 -9.79 -6.93 -16.87
CA PRO A 11 -8.38 -6.78 -16.61
C PRO A 11 -8.01 -5.54 -15.86
N PRO A 12 -8.69 -4.48 -16.03
CA PRO A 12 -8.41 -3.30 -15.22
C PRO A 12 -8.54 -3.55 -13.74
N LEU A 13 -9.11 -4.66 -13.37
CA LEU A 13 -9.27 -4.97 -11.96
C LEU A 13 -7.96 -4.94 -11.21
N LEU A 14 -6.88 -5.40 -11.82
CA LEU A 14 -5.61 -5.44 -11.12
C LEU A 14 -5.11 -4.04 -10.80
N ARG A 15 -5.18 -3.16 -11.75
CA ARG A 15 -4.76 -1.80 -11.51
C ARG A 15 -5.69 -1.11 -10.53
N THR A 16 -6.96 -1.42 -10.65
CA THR A 16 -7.94 -0.85 -9.75
C THR A 16 -7.63 -1.25 -8.31
N GLY A 17 -7.27 -2.52 -8.11
CA GLY A 17 -6.92 -2.98 -6.78
C GLY A 17 -5.73 -2.24 -6.23
N THR A 18 -4.69 -2.03 -7.05
CA THR A 18 -3.51 -1.32 -6.61
C THR A 18 -3.83 0.13 -6.29
N ALA A 19 -4.60 0.77 -7.15
CA ALA A 19 -4.96 2.16 -6.93
C ALA A 19 -5.79 2.32 -5.66
N ALA A 20 -6.59 1.33 -5.34
CA ALA A 20 -7.44 1.42 -4.15
C ALA A 20 -6.62 1.37 -2.86
N LEU A 21 -5.39 0.91 -2.91
CA LEU A 21 -4.55 0.90 -1.72
C LEU A 21 -4.04 2.27 -1.35
N VAL A 22 -3.97 3.19 -2.31
CA VAL A 22 -3.53 4.54 -2.00
C VAL A 22 -4.57 5.20 -1.12
N GLY A 23 -4.12 5.75 -0.01
CA GLY A 23 -5.01 6.35 0.97
C GLY A 23 -5.52 5.38 2.01
N SER A 24 -5.23 4.09 1.85
CA SER A 24 -5.66 3.11 2.84
C SER A 24 -4.67 3.08 4.00
N ARG A 25 -5.03 2.34 5.03
CA ARG A 25 -4.20 2.22 6.22
C ARG A 25 -3.71 0.78 6.35
N GLY A 26 -2.47 0.65 6.82
CA GLY A 26 -1.89 -0.66 7.07
C GLY A 26 -1.08 -0.63 8.34
N THR A 27 -0.32 -1.69 8.55
CA THR A 27 0.50 -1.84 9.75
C THR A 27 1.88 -2.30 9.35
N ALA A 28 2.90 -1.67 9.89
CA ALA A 28 4.27 -2.09 9.64
C ALA A 28 4.50 -3.44 10.29
N ILE A 29 4.98 -4.39 9.51
CA ILE A 29 5.30 -5.73 10.02
C ILE A 29 6.70 -5.74 10.58
N THR A 30 7.61 -5.07 9.89
CA THR A 30 8.99 -4.91 10.32
C THR A 30 9.27 -3.42 10.39
N GLN A 31 10.43 -3.08 10.92
CA GLN A 31 10.88 -1.70 10.81
C GLN A 31 10.97 -1.33 9.33
N VAL A 32 10.50 -0.15 8.99
CA VAL A 32 10.51 0.34 7.62
C VAL A 32 11.41 1.55 7.54
N ASP A 33 12.41 1.47 6.68
CA ASP A 33 13.32 2.59 6.44
C ASP A 33 13.61 2.67 4.95
N LYS A 34 14.49 3.58 4.56
CA LYS A 34 14.74 3.80 3.14
C LYS A 34 15.36 2.59 2.45
N HIS A 35 15.86 1.64 3.20
CA HIS A 35 16.51 0.46 2.62
C HIS A 35 15.55 -0.71 2.47
N SER A 36 14.61 -0.87 3.39
CA SER A 36 13.70 -2.00 3.32
C SER A 36 12.58 -1.84 4.33
N GLY A 37 11.57 -2.67 4.17
CA GLY A 37 10.48 -2.71 5.11
C GLY A 37 9.35 -3.53 4.55
N LEU A 38 8.48 -4.01 5.45
CA LEU A 38 7.28 -4.74 5.09
C LEU A 38 6.10 -4.16 5.84
N VAL A 39 5.00 -4.06 5.15
CA VAL A 39 3.74 -3.63 5.77
C VAL A 39 2.64 -4.59 5.34
N ARG A 40 1.60 -4.65 6.15
CA ARG A 40 0.41 -5.42 5.80
C ARG A 40 -0.64 -4.46 5.29
N LEU A 41 -1.07 -4.70 4.07
CA LEU A 41 -2.10 -3.88 3.41
C LEU A 41 -3.15 -4.81 2.86
N GLY A 42 -4.39 -4.63 3.30
CA GLY A 42 -5.48 -5.41 2.75
C GLY A 42 -5.32 -6.90 2.90
N GLY A 43 -4.66 -7.35 3.97
CA GLY A 43 -4.46 -8.76 4.21
C GLY A 43 -3.23 -9.35 3.55
N GLU A 44 -2.45 -8.54 2.87
CA GLU A 44 -1.26 -9.01 2.17
C GLU A 44 -0.03 -8.25 2.64
N ASN A 45 1.12 -8.91 2.52
CA ASN A 45 2.38 -8.27 2.87
C ASN A 45 2.93 -7.56 1.65
N TRP A 46 3.34 -6.33 1.85
CA TRP A 46 3.89 -5.50 0.77
C TRP A 46 5.26 -5.00 1.19
N SER A 47 6.18 -4.95 0.23
CA SER A 47 7.41 -4.19 0.44
C SER A 47 7.04 -2.72 0.60
N ALA A 48 7.76 -2.02 1.45
CA ALA A 48 7.41 -0.64 1.75
C ALA A 48 8.64 0.19 1.99
N ARG A 49 8.51 1.47 1.75
CA ARG A 49 9.53 2.43 2.13
C ARG A 49 8.83 3.69 2.61
N PRO A 50 9.50 4.49 3.44
CA PRO A 50 8.86 5.72 3.93
C PRO A 50 8.83 6.75 2.80
N TYR A 51 7.82 7.58 2.84
CA TYR A 51 7.75 8.70 1.93
C TYR A 51 8.96 9.62 2.11
N ASP A 52 9.34 9.84 3.37
CA ASP A 52 10.48 10.67 3.72
C ASP A 52 11.63 9.74 4.10
N ASP A 53 12.75 9.81 3.38
CA ASP A 53 13.88 8.94 3.61
C ASP A 53 14.45 9.06 5.02
N ASN A 54 14.19 10.17 5.68
CA ASN A 54 14.71 10.39 7.04
C ASN A 54 13.82 9.79 8.10
N VAL A 55 12.70 9.22 7.72
CA VAL A 55 11.77 8.65 8.68
C VAL A 55 12.02 7.16 8.81
N VAL A 56 12.02 6.68 10.04
CA VAL A 56 12.08 5.24 10.33
C VAL A 56 10.78 4.89 11.05
N ILE A 57 10.11 3.87 10.54
CA ILE A 57 8.83 3.45 11.10
C ILE A 57 9.04 2.11 11.78
N GLU A 58 8.69 2.05 13.06
CA GLU A 58 8.89 0.83 13.82
C GLU A 58 7.84 -0.21 13.50
N ALA A 59 8.18 -1.47 13.74
CA ALA A 59 7.23 -2.55 13.58
C ALA A 59 6.02 -2.30 14.50
N GLY A 60 4.84 -2.59 13.99
CA GLY A 60 3.61 -2.42 14.77
C GLY A 60 2.96 -1.06 14.61
N VAL A 61 3.64 -0.12 13.98
CA VAL A 61 3.09 1.23 13.81
C VAL A 61 2.10 1.22 12.66
N GLU A 62 0.97 1.90 12.84
CA GLU A 62 0.02 2.08 11.74
C GLU A 62 0.56 3.08 10.76
N VAL A 63 0.30 2.83 9.49
CA VAL A 63 0.82 3.65 8.42
C VAL A 63 -0.30 3.95 7.43
N ASP A 64 -0.14 5.06 6.73
CA ASP A 64 -1.01 5.41 5.60
C ASP A 64 -0.23 5.23 4.31
N VAL A 65 -0.91 4.73 3.30
CA VAL A 65 -0.30 4.53 1.99
C VAL A 65 -0.39 5.83 1.22
N PHE A 66 0.75 6.41 0.93
CA PHE A 66 0.83 7.65 0.17
C PHE A 66 0.76 7.38 -1.33
N ALA A 67 1.45 6.33 -1.77
CA ALA A 67 1.52 6.00 -3.19
C ALA A 67 1.97 4.56 -3.34
N ILE A 68 1.77 4.01 -4.52
CA ILE A 68 2.30 2.70 -4.87
C ILE A 68 3.28 2.92 -6.02
N ASP A 69 4.51 2.48 -5.81
CA ASP A 69 5.56 2.63 -6.80
C ASP A 69 5.96 1.22 -7.23
N GLY A 70 5.37 0.75 -8.33
CA GLY A 70 5.58 -0.61 -8.76
C GLY A 70 5.02 -1.58 -7.73
N ALA A 71 5.89 -2.38 -7.14
CA ALA A 71 5.49 -3.35 -6.12
C ALA A 71 5.80 -2.86 -4.71
N THR A 72 6.17 -1.60 -4.56
CA THR A 72 6.56 -1.05 -3.27
C THR A 72 5.54 0.01 -2.84
N ALA A 73 5.08 -0.12 -1.60
CA ALA A 73 4.18 0.88 -1.03
C ALA A 73 5.00 2.00 -0.42
N VAL A 74 4.69 3.22 -0.77
CA VAL A 74 5.31 4.40 -0.17
C VAL A 74 4.39 4.85 0.94
N ILE A 75 4.88 4.83 2.16
CA ILE A 75 4.03 5.00 3.33
C ILE A 75 4.57 6.07 4.25
N HIS A 76 3.71 6.52 5.16
CA HIS A 76 4.15 7.37 6.24
C HIS A 76 3.35 6.98 7.48
N PRO A 77 3.86 7.32 8.68
CA PRO A 77 3.14 6.97 9.89
C PRO A 77 1.76 7.60 9.89
N ALA A 78 0.77 6.81 10.28
CA ALA A 78 -0.58 7.32 10.38
C ALA A 78 -0.63 8.38 11.47
N GLU A 79 -1.37 9.43 11.19
CA GLU A 79 -1.57 10.45 12.19
C GLU A 79 -2.54 9.95 13.23
N THR A 80 -2.21 10.16 14.47
CA THR A 80 -3.14 9.84 15.55
C THR A 80 -3.47 11.14 16.24
N SER A 81 -4.70 11.32 16.52
CA SER A 81 -5.12 12.56 17.14
C SER A 81 -5.72 12.31 18.48
#